data_277e95ad42fd6f0b019f7afacd56c456
#
_entry.id   277e95ad42fd6f0b019f7afacd56c456
#
_cell.length_a   1.000
_cell.length_b   1.000
_cell.length_c   1.000
_cell.angle_alpha   90.00
_cell.angle_beta   90.00
_cell.angle_gamma   90.00
#
_symmetry.space_group_name_H-M   'P 1'
#
loop_
_entity.id
_entity.type
_entity.pdbx_description
1 polymer ?
#
loop_
_entity_poly.entity_id
_entity_poly.type
_entity_poly.pdbx_seq_one_letter_code
_entity_poly.pdbx_strand_id
1 'polypeptide(L)'
;MTPQGRYNIKYVLLICAVSALGGLLFGYDTAVISGAIGPIKSYFGLDAAGVGWAVSNVAIGCIVGAFAAGTIAGRLGRKKALLLAALLFTVSAIGSALVETFSWFIVYRLIGGVAVGLASAVSPMYMSEVSPKDMRGRAIGMQNFAIVFGQVAIFTINYLIAKGASEAWLVDMGWRVMLGSEVIPCLLFCLVVMFIPESPRWNVMQGNDAAALATLRRIYNGPYPEKVLKEIKDSLKQRQLEQRQKRKLDYRNDKAFWFIAFVGCMIAILQQATGVNVMMYFAPVVLEQATGNNEAALFMTIWIGVVQLIGTSIGAFLMDRVGRVPLLRIGAIGSAVGLLMTSYFLYQAAGLAGSEAVRNGYFILSGMLLFMLFFAFSWAVGAWVVVSEIFPNRMRSEGMSLAIAAMWVSNFIIGLGFPLMNDNTFLLEHFNGAFPMWLFAGCCVLAYFFVTRFLPETKGVTLEQMEETMLSKTRLEAKEVPVEMARANG
;
A
#
# COMPACT_ATOMS: atom_id res chain seq x y z
N MET A 1 17.71 -33.19 10.95
CA MET A 1 17.47 -32.12 11.97
C MET A 1 16.28 -31.32 11.51
N THR A 2 15.22 -31.29 12.28
CA THR A 2 14.06 -30.45 12.00
C THR A 2 14.48 -28.98 11.88
N PRO A 3 13.84 -28.15 11.04
CA PRO A 3 14.17 -26.73 10.88
C PRO A 3 14.23 -25.96 12.21
N GLN A 4 13.47 -26.41 13.21
CA GLN A 4 13.35 -25.79 14.53
C GLN A 4 14.66 -25.74 15.38
N GLY A 5 15.67 -26.59 15.08
CA GLY A 5 16.95 -26.57 15.81
C GLY A 5 18.01 -25.62 15.25
N ARG A 6 17.81 -25.07 14.04
CA ARG A 6 18.83 -24.28 13.31
C ARG A 6 18.87 -22.81 13.71
N TYR A 7 17.76 -22.23 14.21
CA TYR A 7 17.65 -20.82 14.53
C TYR A 7 16.66 -20.54 15.66
N ASN A 8 16.83 -19.40 16.34
CA ASN A 8 15.98 -18.93 17.41
C ASN A 8 14.72 -18.25 16.86
N ILE A 9 13.64 -19.03 16.64
CA ILE A 9 12.39 -18.55 16.06
C ILE A 9 11.81 -17.39 16.88
N LYS A 10 11.82 -17.47 18.21
CA LYS A 10 11.24 -16.43 19.09
C LYS A 10 11.94 -15.09 18.89
N TYR A 11 13.27 -15.11 18.81
CA TYR A 11 14.06 -13.90 18.60
C TYR A 11 13.81 -13.30 17.22
N VAL A 12 13.79 -14.14 16.18
CA VAL A 12 13.49 -13.68 14.79
C VAL A 12 12.11 -13.06 14.71
N LEU A 13 11.08 -13.72 15.28
CA LEU A 13 9.72 -13.18 15.29
C LEU A 13 9.64 -11.86 16.07
N LEU A 14 10.35 -11.73 17.18
CA LEU A 14 10.38 -10.50 17.96
C LEU A 14 10.95 -9.33 17.17
N ILE A 15 12.14 -9.49 16.56
CA ILE A 15 12.77 -8.41 15.78
C ILE A 15 11.98 -8.08 14.50
N CYS A 16 11.32 -9.08 13.89
CA CYS A 16 10.41 -8.84 12.77
C CYS A 16 9.13 -8.11 13.23
N ALA A 17 8.55 -8.45 14.38
CA ALA A 17 7.39 -7.76 14.94
C ALA A 17 7.70 -6.29 15.23
N VAL A 18 8.87 -6.00 15.79
CA VAL A 18 9.33 -4.61 16.00
C VAL A 18 9.42 -3.86 14.65
N SER A 19 10.01 -4.48 13.62
CA SER A 19 10.09 -3.87 12.30
C SER A 19 8.70 -3.69 11.65
N ALA A 20 7.77 -4.62 11.92
CA ALA A 20 6.40 -4.57 11.42
C ALA A 20 5.58 -3.39 11.99
N LEU A 21 5.99 -2.79 13.13
CA LEU A 21 5.39 -1.55 13.62
C LEU A 21 5.52 -0.40 12.61
N GLY A 22 6.57 -0.38 11.78
CA GLY A 22 6.66 0.55 10.65
C GLY A 22 5.52 0.35 9.64
N GLY A 23 5.08 -0.90 9.43
CA GLY A 23 3.89 -1.20 8.65
C GLY A 23 2.60 -0.79 9.36
N LEU A 24 2.48 -1.05 10.66
CA LEU A 24 1.34 -0.60 11.45
C LEU A 24 1.16 0.92 11.35
N LEU A 25 2.24 1.69 11.51
CA LEU A 25 2.21 3.15 11.37
C LEU A 25 1.85 3.59 9.95
N PHE A 26 2.34 2.89 8.93
CA PHE A 26 1.89 3.14 7.55
C PHE A 26 0.37 3.02 7.45
N GLY A 27 -0.21 1.90 7.94
CA GLY A 27 -1.67 1.72 7.90
C GLY A 27 -2.43 2.74 8.73
N TYR A 28 -1.90 3.09 9.89
CA TYR A 28 -2.47 4.06 10.81
C TYR A 28 -2.50 5.47 10.21
N ASP A 29 -1.34 6.00 9.77
CA ASP A 29 -1.21 7.35 9.20
C ASP A 29 -2.05 7.56 7.94
N THR A 30 -2.10 6.55 7.06
CA THR A 30 -2.90 6.65 5.83
C THR A 30 -4.40 6.65 6.12
N ALA A 31 -4.87 5.90 7.11
CA ALA A 31 -6.30 5.76 7.40
C ALA A 31 -6.82 6.76 8.45
N VAL A 32 -5.96 7.41 9.24
CA VAL A 32 -6.38 8.36 10.29
C VAL A 32 -7.21 9.51 9.74
N ILE A 33 -6.89 9.96 8.53
CA ILE A 33 -7.58 11.08 7.87
C ILE A 33 -9.07 10.80 7.67
N SER A 34 -9.49 9.54 7.53
CA SER A 34 -10.87 9.17 7.20
C SER A 34 -11.89 9.70 8.21
N GLY A 35 -11.59 9.63 9.51
CA GLY A 35 -12.46 10.17 10.55
C GLY A 35 -12.37 11.67 10.72
N ALA A 36 -11.28 12.27 10.26
CA ALA A 36 -10.99 13.69 10.44
C ALA A 36 -11.42 14.57 9.25
N ILE A 37 -11.78 14.00 8.08
CA ILE A 37 -12.08 14.76 6.85
C ILE A 37 -13.20 15.79 7.07
N GLY A 38 -14.33 15.36 7.60
CA GLY A 38 -15.48 16.24 7.84
C GLY A 38 -15.14 17.42 8.76
N PRO A 39 -14.62 17.16 9.97
CA PRO A 39 -14.14 18.20 10.88
C PRO A 39 -13.08 19.13 10.29
N ILE A 40 -12.09 18.59 9.57
CA ILE A 40 -11.02 19.37 8.92
C ILE A 40 -11.60 20.27 7.82
N LYS A 41 -12.53 19.76 7.00
CA LYS A 41 -13.23 20.52 5.97
C LYS A 41 -13.91 21.74 6.60
N SER A 42 -14.63 21.54 7.72
CA SER A 42 -15.35 22.60 8.42
C SER A 42 -14.41 23.58 9.12
N TYR A 43 -13.35 23.08 9.78
CA TYR A 43 -12.40 23.92 10.55
C TYR A 43 -11.62 24.88 9.64
N PHE A 44 -11.09 24.41 8.51
CA PHE A 44 -10.32 25.23 7.57
C PHE A 44 -11.17 25.86 6.46
N GLY A 45 -12.47 25.59 6.39
CA GLY A 45 -13.34 26.10 5.35
C GLY A 45 -12.96 25.60 3.94
N LEU A 46 -12.64 24.32 3.82
CA LEU A 46 -12.12 23.74 2.57
C LEU A 46 -13.22 23.48 1.56
N ASP A 47 -12.94 23.78 0.31
CA ASP A 47 -13.69 23.31 -0.85
C ASP A 47 -13.29 21.85 -1.22
N ALA A 48 -13.92 21.29 -2.25
CA ALA A 48 -13.63 19.94 -2.71
C ALA A 48 -12.16 19.74 -3.11
N ALA A 49 -11.54 20.75 -3.72
CA ALA A 49 -10.14 20.70 -4.09
C ALA A 49 -9.23 20.71 -2.86
N GLY A 50 -9.54 21.54 -1.87
CA GLY A 50 -8.84 21.59 -0.58
C GLY A 50 -8.91 20.28 0.17
N VAL A 51 -10.08 19.62 0.23
CA VAL A 51 -10.25 18.29 0.82
C VAL A 51 -9.43 17.25 0.07
N GLY A 52 -9.51 17.24 -1.25
CA GLY A 52 -8.70 16.34 -2.07
C GLY A 52 -7.20 16.52 -1.83
N TRP A 53 -6.73 17.77 -1.73
CA TRP A 53 -5.34 18.09 -1.42
C TRP A 53 -4.95 17.64 0.01
N ALA A 54 -5.81 17.85 1.00
CA ALA A 54 -5.58 17.44 2.38
C ALA A 54 -5.35 15.92 2.51
N VAL A 55 -6.08 15.12 1.71
CA VAL A 55 -5.99 13.66 1.73
C VAL A 55 -4.83 13.15 0.85
N SER A 56 -4.67 13.69 -0.37
CA SER A 56 -3.78 13.11 -1.37
C SER A 56 -2.31 13.53 -1.25
N ASN A 57 -2.00 14.66 -0.60
CA ASN A 57 -0.64 15.19 -0.50
C ASN A 57 0.37 14.19 0.12
N VAL A 58 -0.07 13.34 1.02
CA VAL A 58 0.73 12.26 1.63
C VAL A 58 1.40 11.39 0.57
N ALA A 59 0.72 11.12 -0.55
CA ALA A 59 1.26 10.30 -1.63
C ALA A 59 2.54 10.90 -2.24
N ILE A 60 2.63 12.23 -2.33
CA ILE A 60 3.85 12.93 -2.79
C ILE A 60 5.01 12.66 -1.81
N GLY A 61 4.73 12.79 -0.51
CA GLY A 61 5.70 12.43 0.53
C GLY A 61 6.16 10.97 0.41
N CYS A 62 5.22 10.04 0.17
CA CYS A 62 5.51 8.61 0.00
C CYS A 62 6.47 8.36 -1.18
N ILE A 63 6.28 9.05 -2.30
CA ILE A 63 7.21 8.97 -3.45
C ILE A 63 8.61 9.37 -3.01
N VAL A 64 8.76 10.54 -2.39
CA VAL A 64 10.06 11.07 -1.93
C VAL A 64 10.71 10.10 -0.93
N GLY A 65 9.94 9.63 0.06
CA GLY A 65 10.43 8.69 1.07
C GLY A 65 10.87 7.35 0.49
N ALA A 66 10.08 6.78 -0.42
CA ALA A 66 10.39 5.50 -1.07
C ALA A 66 11.67 5.57 -1.94
N PHE A 67 11.84 6.63 -2.72
CA PHE A 67 13.06 6.83 -3.51
C PHE A 67 14.30 7.09 -2.63
N ALA A 68 14.16 7.83 -1.54
CA ALA A 68 15.24 8.10 -0.61
C ALA A 68 15.63 6.87 0.24
N ALA A 69 14.71 5.93 0.45
CA ALA A 69 14.85 4.80 1.35
C ALA A 69 16.11 3.96 1.08
N GLY A 70 16.38 3.63 -0.18
CA GLY A 70 17.57 2.85 -0.57
C GLY A 70 18.87 3.53 -0.19
N THR A 71 18.98 4.84 -0.43
CA THR A 71 20.16 5.65 -0.10
C THR A 71 20.31 5.82 1.40
N ILE A 72 19.22 6.13 2.11
CA ILE A 72 19.22 6.32 3.56
C ILE A 72 19.59 5.01 4.27
N ALA A 73 18.91 3.90 3.93
CA ALA A 73 19.20 2.60 4.52
C ALA A 73 20.60 2.07 4.15
N GLY A 74 21.12 2.42 2.97
CA GLY A 74 22.48 2.08 2.56
C GLY A 74 23.55 2.81 3.38
N ARG A 75 23.36 4.10 3.62
CA ARG A 75 24.33 4.95 4.34
C ARG A 75 24.23 4.83 5.85
N LEU A 76 23.03 4.95 6.41
CA LEU A 76 22.80 5.00 7.86
C LEU A 76 22.64 3.61 8.49
N GLY A 77 22.30 2.59 7.71
CA GLY A 77 21.85 1.28 8.19
C GLY A 77 20.34 1.18 8.30
N ARG A 78 19.84 -0.05 8.43
CA ARG A 78 18.39 -0.32 8.43
C ARG A 78 17.75 0.12 9.74
N LYS A 79 18.40 -0.13 10.87
CA LYS A 79 17.93 0.28 12.20
C LYS A 79 17.77 1.78 12.31
N LYS A 80 18.81 2.54 11.91
CA LYS A 80 18.76 4.02 11.97
C LYS A 80 17.76 4.59 10.97
N ALA A 81 17.59 3.97 9.81
CA ALA A 81 16.57 4.38 8.84
C ALA A 81 15.14 4.16 9.38
N LEU A 82 14.88 3.04 10.09
CA LEU A 82 13.61 2.82 10.79
C LEU A 82 13.38 3.82 11.92
N LEU A 83 14.44 4.16 12.68
CA LEU A 83 14.35 5.18 13.72
C LEU A 83 14.05 6.57 13.13
N LEU A 84 14.67 6.91 12.00
CA LEU A 84 14.37 8.15 11.28
C LEU A 84 12.89 8.18 10.83
N ALA A 85 12.37 7.07 10.28
CA ALA A 85 10.96 6.96 9.92
C ALA A 85 10.05 7.17 11.13
N ALA A 86 10.37 6.55 12.28
CA ALA A 86 9.61 6.70 13.52
C ALA A 86 9.60 8.14 14.02
N LEU A 87 10.74 8.85 13.95
CA LEU A 87 10.83 10.27 14.29
C LEU A 87 10.00 11.15 13.35
N LEU A 88 10.05 10.90 12.04
CA LEU A 88 9.26 11.63 11.05
C LEU A 88 7.76 11.42 11.27
N PHE A 89 7.31 10.20 11.56
CA PHE A 89 5.92 9.92 11.96
C PHE A 89 5.54 10.71 13.21
N THR A 90 6.39 10.71 14.23
CA THR A 90 6.13 11.46 15.48
C THR A 90 5.99 12.97 15.23
N VAL A 91 6.89 13.54 14.41
CA VAL A 91 6.84 14.97 14.03
C VAL A 91 5.57 15.27 13.24
N SER A 92 5.20 14.40 12.29
CA SER A 92 3.97 14.53 11.51
C SER A 92 2.73 14.50 12.40
N ALA A 93 2.61 13.51 13.28
CA ALA A 93 1.46 13.32 14.15
C ALA A 93 1.28 14.50 15.12
N ILE A 94 2.35 14.92 15.80
CA ILE A 94 2.31 16.08 16.71
C ILE A 94 2.00 17.36 15.93
N GLY A 95 2.72 17.58 14.83
CA GLY A 95 2.56 18.80 14.04
C GLY A 95 1.16 18.91 13.42
N SER A 96 0.64 17.84 12.83
CA SER A 96 -0.71 17.83 12.27
C SER A 96 -1.80 18.05 13.32
N ALA A 97 -1.61 17.56 14.57
CA ALA A 97 -2.56 17.73 15.64
C ALA A 97 -2.58 19.16 16.22
N LEU A 98 -1.43 19.87 16.22
CA LEU A 98 -1.28 21.19 16.86
C LEU A 98 -1.42 22.38 15.89
N VAL A 99 -1.51 22.13 14.61
CA VAL A 99 -1.49 23.17 13.58
C VAL A 99 -2.78 24.00 13.58
N GLU A 100 -2.65 25.30 13.28
CA GLU A 100 -3.77 26.25 13.19
C GLU A 100 -4.07 26.68 11.74
N THR A 101 -3.14 26.45 10.82
CA THR A 101 -3.28 26.85 9.41
C THR A 101 -3.19 25.68 8.48
N PHE A 102 -3.99 25.70 7.41
CA PHE A 102 -4.03 24.62 6.41
C PHE A 102 -2.67 24.38 5.73
N SER A 103 -1.90 25.44 5.46
CA SER A 103 -0.58 25.31 4.82
C SER A 103 0.40 24.49 5.66
N TRP A 104 0.46 24.71 6.99
CA TRP A 104 1.29 23.91 7.88
C TRP A 104 0.75 22.49 8.05
N PHE A 105 -0.58 22.30 8.03
CA PHE A 105 -1.19 20.98 8.00
C PHE A 105 -0.64 20.14 6.83
N ILE A 106 -0.63 20.72 5.63
CA ILE A 106 -0.08 20.08 4.43
C ILE A 106 1.40 19.72 4.60
N VAL A 107 2.21 20.62 5.18
CA VAL A 107 3.65 20.37 5.41
C VAL A 107 3.84 19.16 6.33
N TYR A 108 3.12 19.09 7.45
CA TYR A 108 3.24 17.95 8.36
C TYR A 108 2.74 16.65 7.74
N ARG A 109 1.66 16.67 6.95
CA ARG A 109 1.18 15.51 6.22
C ARG A 109 2.18 15.04 5.15
N LEU A 110 2.88 15.93 4.47
CA LEU A 110 3.98 15.59 3.57
C LEU A 110 5.14 14.90 4.32
N ILE A 111 5.49 15.38 5.52
CA ILE A 111 6.51 14.73 6.37
C ILE A 111 6.06 13.31 6.74
N GLY A 112 4.77 13.11 7.11
CA GLY A 112 4.18 11.81 7.35
C GLY A 112 4.30 10.89 6.14
N GLY A 113 3.98 11.41 4.94
CA GLY A 113 4.17 10.69 3.70
C GLY A 113 5.62 10.22 3.48
N VAL A 114 6.60 11.08 3.76
CA VAL A 114 8.04 10.68 3.69
C VAL A 114 8.33 9.55 4.67
N ALA A 115 7.77 9.59 5.88
CA ALA A 115 7.91 8.53 6.86
C ALA A 115 7.29 7.21 6.39
N VAL A 116 6.07 7.26 5.82
CA VAL A 116 5.38 6.13 5.19
C VAL A 116 6.24 5.51 4.08
N GLY A 117 6.72 6.32 3.15
CA GLY A 117 7.56 5.87 2.04
C GLY A 117 8.85 5.20 2.50
N LEU A 118 9.50 5.80 3.51
CA LEU A 118 10.73 5.26 4.09
C LEU A 118 10.45 3.93 4.82
N ALA A 119 9.45 3.87 5.69
CA ALA A 119 9.11 2.68 6.46
C ALA A 119 8.65 1.53 5.55
N SER A 120 7.83 1.81 4.53
CA SER A 120 7.31 0.80 3.59
C SER A 120 8.41 0.06 2.82
N ALA A 121 9.54 0.73 2.57
CA ALA A 121 10.68 0.13 1.89
C ALA A 121 11.69 -0.52 2.86
N VAL A 122 11.99 0.14 3.99
CA VAL A 122 13.05 -0.30 4.90
C VAL A 122 12.61 -1.45 5.80
N SER A 123 11.33 -1.48 6.25
CA SER A 123 10.85 -2.56 7.12
C SER A 123 10.93 -3.94 6.46
N PRO A 124 10.37 -4.17 5.25
CA PRO A 124 10.50 -5.48 4.60
C PRO A 124 11.96 -5.78 4.22
N MET A 125 12.77 -4.78 3.88
CA MET A 125 14.20 -4.95 3.63
C MET A 125 14.90 -5.50 4.88
N TYR A 126 14.71 -4.88 6.04
CA TYR A 126 15.26 -5.34 7.32
C TYR A 126 14.80 -6.76 7.65
N MET A 127 13.48 -7.01 7.56
CA MET A 127 12.91 -8.33 7.83
C MET A 127 13.50 -9.42 6.94
N SER A 128 13.71 -9.14 5.66
CA SER A 128 14.29 -10.11 4.72
C SER A 128 15.76 -10.41 5.00
N GLU A 129 16.50 -9.45 5.58
CA GLU A 129 17.93 -9.57 5.91
C GLU A 129 18.19 -10.28 7.25
N VAL A 130 17.24 -10.17 8.23
CA VAL A 130 17.37 -10.82 9.54
C VAL A 130 16.65 -12.16 9.61
N SER A 131 15.77 -12.47 8.66
CA SER A 131 15.02 -13.73 8.65
C SER A 131 15.77 -14.85 7.94
N PRO A 132 15.77 -16.08 8.48
CA PRO A 132 16.18 -17.28 7.77
C PRO A 132 15.39 -17.45 6.47
N LYS A 133 16.02 -18.09 5.47
CA LYS A 133 15.44 -18.26 4.11
C LYS A 133 14.00 -18.83 4.17
N ASP A 134 13.77 -19.81 5.02
CA ASP A 134 12.49 -20.51 5.18
C ASP A 134 11.38 -19.65 5.84
N MET A 135 11.76 -18.54 6.50
CA MET A 135 10.83 -17.66 7.21
C MET A 135 10.59 -16.32 6.51
N ARG A 136 11.34 -15.98 5.46
CA ARG A 136 11.27 -14.66 4.81
C ARG A 136 9.86 -14.31 4.32
N GLY A 137 9.18 -15.25 3.70
CA GLY A 137 7.80 -15.04 3.24
C GLY A 137 6.84 -14.72 4.40
N ARG A 138 6.98 -15.44 5.52
CA ARG A 138 6.18 -15.19 6.73
C ARG A 138 6.50 -13.83 7.36
N ALA A 139 7.78 -13.45 7.40
CA ALA A 139 8.20 -12.16 7.92
C ALA A 139 7.63 -11.00 7.09
N ILE A 140 7.69 -11.06 5.76
CA ILE A 140 7.08 -10.05 4.88
C ILE A 140 5.55 -10.06 5.03
N GLY A 141 4.93 -11.22 5.20
CA GLY A 141 3.50 -11.33 5.50
C GLY A 141 3.09 -10.61 6.80
N MET A 142 3.96 -10.61 7.83
CA MET A 142 3.72 -9.83 9.05
C MET A 142 3.64 -8.33 8.79
N GLN A 143 4.42 -7.81 7.85
CA GLN A 143 4.36 -6.39 7.45
C GLN A 143 2.98 -6.04 6.88
N ASN A 144 2.49 -6.83 5.91
CA ASN A 144 1.19 -6.60 5.31
C ASN A 144 0.04 -6.72 6.32
N PHE A 145 0.13 -7.72 7.20
CA PHE A 145 -0.83 -7.86 8.29
C PHE A 145 -0.81 -6.64 9.23
N ALA A 146 0.37 -6.14 9.60
CA ALA A 146 0.52 -4.98 10.46
C ALA A 146 -0.05 -3.70 9.83
N ILE A 147 0.11 -3.50 8.50
CA ILE A 147 -0.49 -2.37 7.77
C ILE A 147 -2.01 -2.39 7.94
N VAL A 148 -2.66 -3.50 7.61
CA VAL A 148 -4.13 -3.58 7.68
C VAL A 148 -4.63 -3.56 9.13
N PHE A 149 -3.89 -4.14 10.05
CA PHE A 149 -4.20 -4.05 11.48
C PHE A 149 -4.14 -2.60 11.98
N GLY A 150 -3.14 -1.80 11.54
CA GLY A 150 -3.04 -0.38 11.82
C GLY A 150 -4.27 0.41 11.32
N GLN A 151 -4.77 0.08 10.13
CA GLN A 151 -6.00 0.66 9.59
C GLN A 151 -7.23 0.34 10.44
N VAL A 152 -7.41 -0.92 10.85
CA VAL A 152 -8.52 -1.32 11.74
C VAL A 152 -8.43 -0.61 13.09
N ALA A 153 -7.21 -0.52 13.65
CA ALA A 153 -6.97 0.14 14.92
C ALA A 153 -7.40 1.61 14.87
N ILE A 154 -6.99 2.36 13.84
CA ILE A 154 -7.34 3.78 13.73
C ILE A 154 -8.82 4.00 13.40
N PHE A 155 -9.45 3.18 12.57
CA PHE A 155 -10.90 3.28 12.37
C PHE A 155 -11.66 3.10 13.68
N THR A 156 -11.23 2.15 14.51
CA THR A 156 -11.81 1.94 15.85
C THR A 156 -11.56 3.14 16.76
N ILE A 157 -10.35 3.70 16.77
CA ILE A 157 -10.01 4.87 17.58
C ILE A 157 -10.79 6.10 17.13
N ASN A 158 -10.89 6.36 15.82
CA ASN A 158 -11.70 7.45 15.28
C ASN A 158 -13.17 7.35 15.73
N TYR A 159 -13.75 6.15 15.65
CA TYR A 159 -15.10 5.93 16.17
C TYR A 159 -15.20 6.18 17.68
N LEU A 160 -14.26 5.68 18.49
CA LEU A 160 -14.29 5.87 19.94
C LEU A 160 -14.15 7.35 20.34
N ILE A 161 -13.36 8.13 19.60
CA ILE A 161 -13.22 9.58 19.83
C ILE A 161 -14.50 10.33 19.45
N ALA A 162 -15.15 9.91 18.35
CA ALA A 162 -16.37 10.57 17.88
C ALA A 162 -17.63 10.16 18.65
N LYS A 163 -17.60 9.00 19.32
CA LYS A 163 -18.76 8.45 20.02
C LYS A 163 -19.27 9.36 21.12
N GLY A 164 -20.50 9.85 20.96
CA GLY A 164 -21.14 10.76 21.90
C GLY A 164 -20.55 12.18 21.94
N ALA A 165 -19.62 12.51 21.04
CA ALA A 165 -19.05 13.85 20.93
C ALA A 165 -19.99 14.80 20.17
N SER A 166 -20.01 16.08 20.56
CA SER A 166 -20.75 17.10 19.81
C SER A 166 -20.01 17.46 18.50
N GLU A 167 -20.75 17.84 17.48
CA GLU A 167 -20.16 18.29 16.20
C GLU A 167 -19.19 19.47 16.40
N ALA A 168 -19.57 20.44 17.26
CA ALA A 168 -18.71 21.57 17.55
C ALA A 168 -17.37 21.15 18.16
N TRP A 169 -17.36 20.16 19.07
CA TRP A 169 -16.13 19.63 19.64
C TRP A 169 -15.31 18.86 18.61
N LEU A 170 -15.97 18.08 17.74
CA LEU A 170 -15.30 17.36 16.67
C LEU A 170 -14.59 18.30 15.71
N VAL A 171 -15.20 19.45 15.39
CA VAL A 171 -14.61 20.46 14.50
C VAL A 171 -13.48 21.21 15.20
N ASP A 172 -13.56 21.51 16.50
CA ASP A 172 -12.52 22.26 17.21
C ASP A 172 -11.35 21.38 17.67
N MET A 173 -11.63 20.25 18.31
CA MET A 173 -10.63 19.39 18.97
C MET A 173 -10.61 17.95 18.47
N GLY A 174 -11.74 17.38 18.05
CA GLY A 174 -11.85 15.94 17.78
C GLY A 174 -10.87 15.45 16.71
N TRP A 175 -10.75 16.14 15.59
CA TRP A 175 -9.80 15.78 14.52
C TRP A 175 -8.33 15.89 14.97
N ARG A 176 -8.03 16.81 15.88
CA ARG A 176 -6.68 16.96 16.46
C ARG A 176 -6.33 15.76 17.34
N VAL A 177 -7.29 15.30 18.13
CA VAL A 177 -7.14 14.09 18.98
C VAL A 177 -7.02 12.84 18.11
N MET A 178 -7.79 12.73 17.01
CA MET A 178 -7.68 11.63 16.05
C MET A 178 -6.26 11.56 15.46
N LEU A 179 -5.75 12.65 14.89
CA LEU A 179 -4.40 12.71 14.33
C LEU A 179 -3.32 12.55 15.41
N GLY A 180 -3.49 13.19 16.57
CA GLY A 180 -2.57 13.10 17.71
C GLY A 180 -2.49 11.71 18.33
N SER A 181 -3.53 10.87 18.19
CA SER A 181 -3.53 9.50 18.73
C SER A 181 -2.41 8.64 18.15
N GLU A 182 -1.92 8.96 16.96
CA GLU A 182 -0.79 8.30 16.32
C GLU A 182 0.53 8.48 17.07
N VAL A 183 0.68 9.51 17.89
CA VAL A 183 1.89 9.76 18.69
C VAL A 183 2.22 8.56 19.59
N ILE A 184 1.21 7.88 20.13
CA ILE A 184 1.41 6.74 21.02
C ILE A 184 2.15 5.59 20.31
N PRO A 185 1.66 5.03 19.20
CA PRO A 185 2.38 3.98 18.49
C PRO A 185 3.69 4.49 17.86
N CYS A 186 3.83 5.77 17.52
CA CYS A 186 5.08 6.35 17.03
C CYS A 186 6.18 6.33 18.10
N LEU A 187 5.88 6.78 19.31
CA LEU A 187 6.82 6.75 20.43
C LEU A 187 7.17 5.32 20.82
N LEU A 188 6.20 4.41 20.82
CA LEU A 188 6.46 2.98 21.03
C LEU A 188 7.44 2.43 19.99
N PHE A 189 7.23 2.76 18.70
CA PHE A 189 8.12 2.33 17.62
C PHE A 189 9.53 2.93 17.79
N CYS A 190 9.65 4.24 18.10
CA CYS A 190 10.93 4.86 18.42
C CYS A 190 11.67 4.10 19.53
N LEU A 191 10.95 3.76 20.61
CA LEU A 191 11.53 3.08 21.77
C LEU A 191 12.01 1.67 21.40
N VAL A 192 11.14 0.85 20.79
CA VAL A 192 11.46 -0.58 20.58
C VAL A 192 12.46 -0.79 19.45
N VAL A 193 12.54 0.09 18.44
CA VAL A 193 13.59 0.04 17.40
C VAL A 193 14.99 0.20 17.98
N MET A 194 15.16 0.89 19.11
CA MET A 194 16.46 1.01 19.76
C MET A 194 17.02 -0.33 20.24
N PHE A 195 16.17 -1.32 20.52
CA PHE A 195 16.58 -2.63 21.05
C PHE A 195 16.83 -3.70 19.99
N ILE A 196 16.42 -3.50 18.74
CA ILE A 196 16.73 -4.45 17.67
C ILE A 196 18.19 -4.28 17.18
N PRO A 197 18.84 -5.37 16.72
CA PRO A 197 20.18 -5.28 16.15
C PRO A 197 20.16 -4.62 14.76
N GLU A 198 21.32 -4.15 14.31
CA GLU A 198 21.47 -3.75 12.91
C GLU A 198 21.54 -5.00 11.99
N SER A 199 21.17 -4.82 10.72
CA SER A 199 21.20 -5.89 9.72
C SER A 199 22.59 -6.52 9.60
N PRO A 200 22.70 -7.88 9.66
CA PRO A 200 23.97 -8.56 9.41
C PRO A 200 24.54 -8.25 8.02
N ARG A 201 23.66 -8.14 7.02
CA ARG A 201 24.06 -7.85 5.63
C ARG A 201 24.66 -6.45 5.51
N TRP A 202 24.07 -5.46 6.16
CA TRP A 202 24.59 -4.10 6.17
C TRP A 202 25.93 -4.01 6.91
N ASN A 203 26.08 -4.69 8.05
CA ASN A 203 27.34 -4.74 8.79
C ASN A 203 28.48 -5.30 7.91
N VAL A 204 28.23 -6.37 7.15
CA VAL A 204 29.21 -6.91 6.19
C VAL A 204 29.53 -5.90 5.08
N MET A 205 28.54 -5.16 4.57
CA MET A 205 28.77 -4.10 3.56
C MET A 205 29.67 -2.97 4.09
N GLN A 206 29.63 -2.70 5.41
CA GLN A 206 30.49 -1.72 6.08
C GLN A 206 31.85 -2.31 6.53
N GLY A 207 32.12 -3.58 6.24
CA GLY A 207 33.36 -4.26 6.66
C GLY A 207 33.37 -4.68 8.13
N ASN A 208 32.26 -4.56 8.84
CA ASN A 208 32.15 -4.93 10.26
C ASN A 208 31.63 -6.36 10.44
N ASP A 209 32.49 -7.33 10.12
CA ASP A 209 32.17 -8.76 10.20
C ASP A 209 31.89 -9.22 11.63
N ALA A 210 32.55 -8.63 12.62
CA ALA A 210 32.36 -8.99 14.04
C ALA A 210 30.94 -8.66 14.50
N ALA A 211 30.43 -7.47 14.17
CA ALA A 211 29.05 -7.08 14.48
C ALA A 211 28.04 -7.93 13.71
N ALA A 212 28.30 -8.24 12.43
CA ALA A 212 27.48 -9.14 11.64
C ALA A 212 27.37 -10.52 12.30
N LEU A 213 28.52 -11.11 12.68
CA LEU A 213 28.57 -12.42 13.35
C LEU A 213 27.87 -12.41 14.70
N ALA A 214 28.03 -11.34 15.49
CA ALA A 214 27.33 -11.19 16.78
C ALA A 214 25.80 -11.22 16.61
N THR A 215 25.28 -10.54 15.58
CA THR A 215 23.84 -10.58 15.25
C THR A 215 23.42 -11.96 14.76
N LEU A 216 24.21 -12.59 13.88
CA LEU A 216 23.92 -13.93 13.37
C LEU A 216 23.89 -14.99 14.46
N ARG A 217 24.77 -14.89 15.49
CA ARG A 217 24.77 -15.80 16.65
C ARG A 217 23.54 -15.69 17.54
N ARG A 218 22.81 -14.56 17.51
CA ARG A 218 21.49 -14.42 18.16
C ARG A 218 20.37 -15.05 17.36
N ILE A 219 20.52 -15.07 16.01
CA ILE A 219 19.52 -15.59 15.08
C ILE A 219 19.69 -17.10 14.88
N TYR A 220 20.92 -17.57 14.68
CA TYR A 220 21.24 -18.95 14.33
C TYR A 220 21.99 -19.67 15.44
N ASN A 221 21.72 -20.98 15.58
CA ASN A 221 22.37 -21.85 16.55
C ASN A 221 23.55 -22.64 15.93
N GLY A 222 24.48 -23.10 16.77
CA GLY A 222 25.58 -23.99 16.36
C GLY A 222 26.52 -23.37 15.33
N PRO A 223 26.95 -24.11 14.27
CA PRO A 223 27.93 -23.64 13.27
C PRO A 223 27.32 -22.80 12.14
N TYR A 224 26.01 -22.53 12.18
CA TYR A 224 25.31 -21.83 11.11
C TYR A 224 25.68 -20.34 10.98
N PRO A 225 25.96 -19.56 12.04
CA PRO A 225 26.31 -18.15 11.93
C PRO A 225 27.49 -17.88 10.99
N GLU A 226 28.56 -18.65 11.12
CA GLU A 226 29.77 -18.52 10.28
C GLU A 226 29.49 -18.90 8.81
N LYS A 227 28.68 -19.93 8.59
CA LYS A 227 28.25 -20.35 7.25
C LYS A 227 27.41 -19.27 6.58
N VAL A 228 26.44 -18.70 7.29
CA VAL A 228 25.57 -17.63 6.76
C VAL A 228 26.38 -16.36 6.51
N LEU A 229 27.35 -16.02 7.36
CA LEU A 229 28.25 -14.90 7.15
C LEU A 229 29.02 -15.07 5.84
N LYS A 230 29.55 -16.26 5.56
CA LYS A 230 30.24 -16.57 4.30
C LYS A 230 29.31 -16.43 3.10
N GLU A 231 28.07 -17.00 3.19
CA GLU A 231 27.07 -16.88 2.12
C GLU A 231 26.73 -15.40 1.83
N ILE A 232 26.61 -14.54 2.85
CA ILE A 232 26.38 -13.10 2.68
C ILE A 232 27.55 -12.46 1.93
N LYS A 233 28.79 -12.74 2.32
CA LYS A 233 30.00 -12.20 1.67
C LYS A 233 30.09 -12.61 0.19
N ASP A 234 29.85 -13.89 -0.08
CA ASP A 234 29.92 -14.42 -1.45
C ASP A 234 28.82 -13.79 -2.33
N SER A 235 27.59 -13.65 -1.78
CA SER A 235 26.50 -12.99 -2.50
C SER A 235 26.76 -11.51 -2.80
N LEU A 236 27.43 -10.79 -1.89
CA LEU A 236 27.80 -9.39 -2.10
C LEU A 236 28.89 -9.23 -3.15
N LYS A 237 29.89 -10.11 -3.15
CA LYS A 237 30.93 -10.13 -4.19
C LYS A 237 30.34 -10.39 -5.57
N GLN A 238 29.47 -11.40 -5.67
CA GLN A 238 28.79 -11.72 -6.93
C GLN A 238 27.96 -10.54 -7.43
N ARG A 239 27.19 -9.88 -6.55
CA ARG A 239 26.41 -8.70 -6.91
C ARG A 239 27.26 -7.53 -7.40
N GLN A 240 28.44 -7.31 -6.81
CA GLN A 240 29.38 -6.29 -7.27
C GLN A 240 29.91 -6.59 -8.67
N LEU A 241 30.22 -7.85 -8.98
CA LEU A 241 30.64 -8.28 -10.31
C LEU A 241 29.54 -8.07 -11.35
N GLU A 242 28.31 -8.49 -11.03
CA GLU A 242 27.15 -8.27 -11.89
C GLU A 242 26.87 -6.79 -12.14
N GLN A 243 26.99 -5.93 -11.13
CA GLN A 243 26.81 -4.48 -11.29
C GLN A 243 27.85 -3.85 -12.19
N ARG A 244 29.11 -4.32 -12.14
CA ARG A 244 30.17 -3.87 -13.08
C ARG A 244 29.86 -4.28 -14.52
N GLN A 245 29.23 -5.44 -14.73
CA GLN A 245 28.81 -5.90 -16.06
C GLN A 245 27.55 -5.17 -16.55
N LYS A 246 26.58 -4.85 -15.66
CA LYS A 246 25.33 -4.14 -15.98
C LYS A 246 25.53 -2.71 -16.48
N ARG A 247 26.65 -2.06 -16.19
CA ARG A 247 26.95 -0.68 -16.65
C ARG A 247 26.95 -0.50 -18.18
N LYS A 248 26.78 -1.59 -18.95
CA LYS A 248 26.74 -1.59 -20.43
C LYS A 248 25.34 -1.80 -21.05
N LEU A 249 24.28 -1.97 -20.24
CA LEU A 249 22.95 -2.21 -20.80
C LEU A 249 22.23 -0.86 -20.99
N ASP A 250 22.04 -0.48 -22.25
CA ASP A 250 21.24 0.67 -22.65
C ASP A 250 19.76 0.26 -22.72
N TYR A 251 19.03 0.47 -21.61
CA TYR A 251 17.58 0.17 -21.55
C TYR A 251 16.73 1.10 -22.42
N ARG A 252 17.30 2.21 -22.91
CA ARG A 252 16.57 3.28 -23.59
C ARG A 252 15.97 2.81 -24.91
N ASN A 253 16.64 1.86 -25.56
CA ASN A 253 16.24 1.31 -26.85
C ASN A 253 15.67 -0.12 -26.77
N ASP A 254 15.50 -0.67 -25.56
CA ASP A 254 14.95 -2.01 -25.35
C ASP A 254 13.42 -1.99 -25.35
N LYS A 255 12.81 -2.30 -26.49
CA LYS A 255 11.33 -2.35 -26.63
C LYS A 255 10.69 -3.33 -25.64
N ALA A 256 11.39 -4.41 -25.31
CA ALA A 256 10.88 -5.41 -24.37
C ALA A 256 10.86 -4.87 -22.95
N PHE A 257 11.87 -4.07 -22.54
CA PHE A 257 11.85 -3.39 -21.26
C PHE A 257 10.63 -2.49 -21.13
N TRP A 258 10.36 -1.65 -22.12
CA TRP A 258 9.25 -0.72 -22.07
C TRP A 258 7.89 -1.41 -22.09
N PHE A 259 7.75 -2.54 -22.78
CA PHE A 259 6.53 -3.34 -22.76
C PHE A 259 6.28 -3.94 -21.37
N ILE A 260 7.31 -4.58 -20.77
CA ILE A 260 7.20 -5.16 -19.42
C ILE A 260 6.95 -4.06 -18.38
N ALA A 261 7.64 -2.91 -18.50
CA ALA A 261 7.42 -1.75 -17.65
C ALA A 261 6.00 -1.19 -17.79
N PHE A 262 5.46 -1.11 -19.00
CA PHE A 262 4.07 -0.74 -19.25
C PHE A 262 3.09 -1.69 -18.55
N VAL A 263 3.27 -3.01 -18.68
CA VAL A 263 2.40 -3.99 -18.01
C VAL A 263 2.49 -3.85 -16.49
N GLY A 264 3.70 -3.71 -15.93
CA GLY A 264 3.90 -3.53 -14.50
C GLY A 264 3.29 -2.24 -13.96
N CYS A 265 3.50 -1.12 -14.66
CA CYS A 265 2.89 0.16 -14.30
C CYS A 265 1.37 0.13 -14.40
N MET A 266 0.81 -0.48 -15.46
CA MET A 266 -0.63 -0.61 -15.61
C MET A 266 -1.28 -1.46 -14.52
N ILE A 267 -0.64 -2.55 -14.08
CA ILE A 267 -1.12 -3.33 -12.93
C ILE A 267 -1.16 -2.46 -11.67
N ALA A 268 -0.11 -1.68 -11.43
CA ALA A 268 -0.02 -0.78 -10.28
C ALA A 268 -1.05 0.38 -10.35
N ILE A 269 -1.26 0.96 -11.54
CA ILE A 269 -2.28 1.99 -11.80
C ILE A 269 -3.69 1.42 -11.61
N LEU A 270 -3.98 0.27 -12.22
CA LEU A 270 -5.30 -0.35 -12.15
C LEU A 270 -5.64 -0.79 -10.72
N GLN A 271 -4.65 -1.24 -9.93
CA GLN A 271 -4.85 -1.52 -8.50
C GLN A 271 -5.41 -0.30 -7.76
N GLN A 272 -4.90 0.89 -8.04
CA GLN A 272 -5.39 2.13 -7.43
C GLN A 272 -6.71 2.59 -8.05
N ALA A 273 -6.84 2.46 -9.38
CA ALA A 273 -8.01 2.88 -10.14
C ALA A 273 -9.28 2.07 -9.82
N THR A 274 -9.16 0.92 -9.16
CA THR A 274 -10.32 0.22 -8.56
C THR A 274 -11.05 1.06 -7.49
N GLY A 275 -10.42 2.12 -6.96
CA GLY A 275 -11.00 2.99 -5.95
C GLY A 275 -10.77 2.53 -4.50
N VAL A 276 -9.84 1.59 -4.25
CA VAL A 276 -9.59 1.06 -2.89
C VAL A 276 -9.28 2.16 -1.88
N ASN A 277 -8.43 3.13 -2.24
CA ASN A 277 -8.07 4.20 -1.32
C ASN A 277 -9.22 5.18 -1.06
N VAL A 278 -10.12 5.34 -2.03
CA VAL A 278 -11.37 6.08 -1.82
C VAL A 278 -12.21 5.39 -0.75
N MET A 279 -12.34 4.05 -0.81
CA MET A 279 -13.04 3.28 0.22
C MET A 279 -12.35 3.34 1.58
N MET A 280 -11.04 3.52 1.63
CA MET A 280 -10.30 3.64 2.90
C MET A 280 -10.37 5.04 3.51
N TYR A 281 -10.32 6.08 2.67
CA TYR A 281 -10.24 7.46 3.13
C TYR A 281 -11.61 8.12 3.27
N PHE A 282 -12.50 7.86 2.34
CA PHE A 282 -13.77 8.58 2.21
C PHE A 282 -15.01 7.73 2.56
N ALA A 283 -14.84 6.47 3.01
CA ALA A 283 -15.98 5.64 3.41
C ALA A 283 -16.88 6.32 4.46
N PRO A 284 -16.34 6.94 5.54
CA PRO A 284 -17.20 7.65 6.49
C PRO A 284 -18.02 8.75 5.82
N VAL A 285 -17.40 9.53 4.91
CA VAL A 285 -18.09 10.63 4.20
C VAL A 285 -19.25 10.10 3.36
N VAL A 286 -19.02 9.03 2.58
CA VAL A 286 -20.05 8.40 1.74
C VAL A 286 -21.18 7.81 2.59
N LEU A 287 -20.84 7.13 3.68
CA LEU A 287 -21.81 6.54 4.59
C LEU A 287 -22.59 7.59 5.38
N GLU A 288 -21.95 8.68 5.79
CA GLU A 288 -22.58 9.80 6.46
C GLU A 288 -23.59 10.51 5.55
N GLN A 289 -23.22 10.77 4.28
CA GLN A 289 -24.15 11.33 3.28
C GLN A 289 -25.40 10.46 3.10
N ALA A 290 -25.25 9.13 3.19
CA ALA A 290 -26.34 8.20 2.99
C ALA A 290 -27.21 7.98 4.26
N THR A 291 -26.60 8.04 5.45
CA THR A 291 -27.28 7.75 6.73
C THR A 291 -27.70 8.98 7.50
N GLY A 292 -27.10 10.14 7.19
CA GLY A 292 -27.27 11.39 7.96
C GLY A 292 -26.67 11.32 9.37
N ASN A 293 -25.79 10.35 9.66
CA ASN A 293 -25.24 10.12 11.00
C ASN A 293 -23.75 9.77 10.94
N ASN A 294 -22.90 10.70 11.40
CA ASN A 294 -21.44 10.55 11.41
C ASN A 294 -20.97 9.39 12.34
N GLU A 295 -21.55 9.25 13.53
CA GLU A 295 -21.19 8.18 14.47
C GLU A 295 -21.46 6.80 13.85
N ALA A 296 -22.63 6.62 13.23
CA ALA A 296 -22.96 5.38 12.52
C ALA A 296 -22.01 5.11 11.34
N ALA A 297 -21.67 6.13 10.57
CA ALA A 297 -20.75 6.02 9.44
C ALA A 297 -19.34 5.58 9.88
N LEU A 298 -18.81 6.16 10.95
CA LEU A 298 -17.51 5.77 11.52
C LEU A 298 -17.54 4.34 12.05
N PHE A 299 -18.63 3.92 12.74
CA PHE A 299 -18.78 2.54 13.18
C PHE A 299 -18.82 1.55 12.01
N MET A 300 -19.55 1.87 10.95
CA MET A 300 -19.63 1.05 9.74
C MET A 300 -18.27 0.91 9.06
N THR A 301 -17.43 1.96 9.09
CA THR A 301 -16.08 1.97 8.48
C THR A 301 -15.14 0.96 9.15
N ILE A 302 -15.31 0.65 10.44
CA ILE A 302 -14.52 -0.39 11.11
C ILE A 302 -14.64 -1.73 10.39
N TRP A 303 -15.84 -2.08 9.94
CA TRP A 303 -16.10 -3.34 9.24
C TRP A 303 -15.38 -3.43 7.89
N ILE A 304 -15.19 -2.29 7.20
CA ILE A 304 -14.39 -2.24 5.97
C ILE A 304 -12.95 -2.68 6.26
N GLY A 305 -12.35 -2.15 7.33
CA GLY A 305 -11.01 -2.57 7.76
C GLY A 305 -10.95 -4.04 8.20
N VAL A 306 -11.95 -4.51 8.96
CA VAL A 306 -12.00 -5.92 9.41
C VAL A 306 -12.10 -6.88 8.22
N VAL A 307 -12.98 -6.59 7.25
CA VAL A 307 -13.11 -7.42 6.04
C VAL A 307 -11.84 -7.37 5.21
N GLN A 308 -11.16 -6.23 5.13
CA GLN A 308 -9.85 -6.13 4.48
C GLN A 308 -8.81 -7.01 5.17
N LEU A 309 -8.75 -7.02 6.50
CA LEU A 309 -7.82 -7.84 7.27
C LEU A 309 -8.04 -9.34 7.01
N ILE A 310 -9.31 -9.77 7.05
CA ILE A 310 -9.70 -11.15 6.75
C ILE A 310 -9.37 -11.49 5.29
N GLY A 311 -9.78 -10.65 4.35
CA GLY A 311 -9.57 -10.86 2.93
C GLY A 311 -8.08 -10.94 2.56
N THR A 312 -7.24 -10.04 3.07
CA THR A 312 -5.78 -10.07 2.84
C THR A 312 -5.14 -11.35 3.39
N SER A 313 -5.59 -11.80 4.57
CA SER A 313 -5.11 -13.06 5.16
C SER A 313 -5.49 -14.28 4.31
N ILE A 314 -6.71 -14.31 3.80
CA ILE A 314 -7.19 -15.36 2.86
C ILE A 314 -6.41 -15.28 1.54
N GLY A 315 -6.19 -14.07 1.02
CA GLY A 315 -5.49 -13.83 -0.24
C GLY A 315 -4.07 -14.36 -0.24
N ALA A 316 -3.33 -14.14 0.84
CA ALA A 316 -1.97 -14.66 0.99
C ALA A 316 -1.91 -16.19 0.88
N PHE A 317 -2.94 -16.88 1.37
CA PHE A 317 -3.05 -18.34 1.27
C PHE A 317 -3.54 -18.83 -0.11
N LEU A 318 -4.50 -18.13 -0.72
CA LEU A 318 -5.06 -18.49 -2.03
C LEU A 318 -4.09 -18.25 -3.18
N MET A 319 -3.21 -17.24 -3.06
CA MET A 319 -2.28 -16.82 -4.11
C MET A 319 -1.40 -17.97 -4.58
N ASP A 320 -0.92 -18.81 -3.66
CA ASP A 320 -0.08 -19.96 -3.98
C ASP A 320 -0.87 -21.20 -4.46
N ARG A 321 -2.18 -21.26 -4.17
CA ARG A 321 -3.03 -22.39 -4.55
C ARG A 321 -3.74 -22.19 -5.87
N VAL A 322 -4.35 -21.04 -6.08
CA VAL A 322 -5.19 -20.73 -7.26
C VAL A 322 -4.35 -20.20 -8.43
N GLY A 323 -3.32 -19.42 -8.14
CA GLY A 323 -2.53 -18.68 -9.13
C GLY A 323 -2.90 -17.20 -9.17
N ARG A 324 -2.03 -16.41 -9.80
CA ARG A 324 -2.13 -14.94 -9.74
C ARG A 324 -3.23 -14.43 -10.68
N VAL A 325 -3.22 -14.89 -11.93
CA VAL A 325 -4.14 -14.41 -12.98
C VAL A 325 -5.60 -14.74 -12.67
N PRO A 326 -5.98 -16.01 -12.32
CA PRO A 326 -7.37 -16.32 -11.97
C PRO A 326 -7.86 -15.53 -10.77
N LEU A 327 -6.99 -15.35 -9.75
CA LEU A 327 -7.35 -14.64 -8.53
C LEU A 327 -7.60 -13.15 -8.80
N LEU A 328 -6.76 -12.49 -9.60
CA LEU A 328 -6.94 -11.11 -10.02
C LEU A 328 -8.22 -10.91 -10.86
N ARG A 329 -8.56 -11.88 -11.75
CA ARG A 329 -9.79 -11.83 -12.54
C ARG A 329 -11.04 -11.92 -11.66
N ILE A 330 -11.09 -12.89 -10.74
CA ILE A 330 -12.20 -13.08 -9.80
C ILE A 330 -12.34 -11.83 -8.94
N GLY A 331 -11.22 -11.31 -8.45
CA GLY A 331 -11.21 -10.08 -7.65
C GLY A 331 -11.73 -8.87 -8.42
N ALA A 332 -11.36 -8.68 -9.67
CA ALA A 332 -11.83 -7.57 -10.49
C ALA A 332 -13.35 -7.62 -10.71
N ILE A 333 -13.89 -8.81 -11.04
CA ILE A 333 -15.34 -8.99 -11.24
C ILE A 333 -16.09 -8.75 -9.92
N GLY A 334 -15.65 -9.39 -8.82
CA GLY A 334 -16.32 -9.24 -7.53
C GLY A 334 -16.26 -7.81 -7.00
N SER A 335 -15.13 -7.12 -7.21
CA SER A 335 -14.98 -5.69 -6.88
C SER A 335 -15.95 -4.82 -7.71
N ALA A 336 -16.09 -5.09 -9.03
CA ALA A 336 -17.04 -4.37 -9.87
C ALA A 336 -18.48 -4.57 -9.38
N VAL A 337 -18.86 -5.80 -9.03
CA VAL A 337 -20.20 -6.11 -8.49
C VAL A 337 -20.45 -5.36 -7.18
N GLY A 338 -19.47 -5.35 -6.26
CA GLY A 338 -19.56 -4.62 -4.99
C GLY A 338 -19.76 -3.10 -5.21
N LEU A 339 -19.01 -2.49 -6.13
CA LEU A 339 -19.14 -1.07 -6.47
C LEU A 339 -20.47 -0.76 -7.16
N LEU A 340 -20.95 -1.62 -8.07
CA LEU A 340 -22.26 -1.45 -8.70
C LEU A 340 -23.39 -1.56 -7.69
N MET A 341 -23.30 -2.47 -6.74
CA MET A 341 -24.24 -2.59 -5.62
C MET A 341 -24.21 -1.32 -4.75
N THR A 342 -23.03 -0.84 -4.38
CA THR A 342 -22.87 0.42 -3.63
C THR A 342 -23.49 1.59 -4.39
N SER A 343 -23.21 1.73 -5.68
CA SER A 343 -23.73 2.82 -6.53
C SER A 343 -25.25 2.78 -6.68
N TYR A 344 -25.82 1.59 -6.80
CA TYR A 344 -27.28 1.42 -6.89
C TYR A 344 -28.00 1.96 -5.65
N PHE A 345 -27.53 1.57 -4.45
CA PHE A 345 -28.13 2.02 -3.20
C PHE A 345 -27.82 3.49 -2.89
N LEU A 346 -26.64 4.01 -3.31
CA LEU A 346 -26.36 5.45 -3.25
C LEU A 346 -27.33 6.26 -4.12
N TYR A 347 -27.57 5.80 -5.36
CA TYR A 347 -28.52 6.46 -6.25
C TYR A 347 -29.94 6.51 -5.67
N GLN A 348 -30.35 5.45 -4.96
CA GLN A 348 -31.67 5.38 -4.30
C GLN A 348 -31.72 6.13 -2.96
N ALA A 349 -30.60 6.54 -2.39
CA ALA A 349 -30.57 7.24 -1.10
C ALA A 349 -31.22 8.62 -1.15
N ALA A 350 -31.35 9.22 -2.32
CA ALA A 350 -31.97 10.53 -2.49
C ALA A 350 -33.43 10.53 -2.04
N GLY A 351 -33.76 11.40 -1.06
CA GLY A 351 -35.09 11.54 -0.50
C GLY A 351 -35.45 10.58 0.62
N LEU A 352 -34.56 9.64 0.99
CA LEU A 352 -34.74 8.79 2.16
C LEU A 352 -34.45 9.55 3.45
N ALA A 353 -35.23 9.32 4.50
CA ALA A 353 -35.01 9.92 5.82
C ALA A 353 -35.27 8.91 6.94
N GLY A 354 -34.75 9.21 8.13
CA GLY A 354 -34.99 8.42 9.34
C GLY A 354 -34.51 6.95 9.22
N SER A 355 -35.36 6.01 9.60
CA SER A 355 -35.03 4.58 9.63
C SER A 355 -34.77 3.98 8.24
N GLU A 356 -35.38 4.56 7.19
CA GLU A 356 -35.15 4.09 5.81
C GLU A 356 -33.75 4.48 5.31
N ALA A 357 -33.29 5.68 5.62
CA ALA A 357 -31.90 6.11 5.29
C ALA A 357 -30.88 5.21 5.99
N VAL A 358 -31.06 4.90 7.28
CA VAL A 358 -30.18 4.00 8.03
C VAL A 358 -30.19 2.60 7.42
N ARG A 359 -31.35 2.05 7.09
CA ARG A 359 -31.45 0.73 6.44
C ARG A 359 -30.76 0.71 5.09
N ASN A 360 -30.93 1.75 4.28
CA ASN A 360 -30.24 1.88 3.00
C ASN A 360 -28.71 2.00 3.18
N GLY A 361 -28.24 2.68 4.23
CA GLY A 361 -26.84 2.74 4.62
C GLY A 361 -26.22 1.36 4.86
N TYR A 362 -26.94 0.41 5.46
CA TYR A 362 -26.45 -0.97 5.59
C TYR A 362 -26.34 -1.71 4.24
N PHE A 363 -27.21 -1.42 3.27
CA PHE A 363 -27.07 -1.98 1.93
C PHE A 363 -25.87 -1.38 1.19
N ILE A 364 -25.62 -0.08 1.31
CA ILE A 364 -24.42 0.59 0.80
C ILE A 364 -23.18 -0.04 1.42
N LEU A 365 -23.15 -0.19 2.75
CA LEU A 365 -22.07 -0.85 3.47
C LEU A 365 -21.84 -2.27 2.93
N SER A 366 -22.90 -3.06 2.71
CA SER A 366 -22.74 -4.45 2.21
C SER A 366 -22.08 -4.49 0.82
N GLY A 367 -22.38 -3.53 -0.06
CA GLY A 367 -21.69 -3.36 -1.33
C GLY A 367 -20.20 -2.99 -1.16
N MET A 368 -19.90 -2.06 -0.24
CA MET A 368 -18.52 -1.69 0.11
C MET A 368 -17.75 -2.85 0.72
N LEU A 369 -18.37 -3.66 1.59
CA LEU A 369 -17.75 -4.85 2.17
C LEU A 369 -17.48 -5.92 1.12
N LEU A 370 -18.41 -6.11 0.18
CA LEU A 370 -18.24 -7.04 -0.93
C LEU A 370 -17.06 -6.60 -1.82
N PHE A 371 -17.00 -5.32 -2.19
CA PHE A 371 -15.88 -4.74 -2.91
C PHE A 371 -14.57 -4.99 -2.16
N MET A 372 -14.51 -4.63 -0.88
CA MET A 372 -13.31 -4.73 -0.07
C MET A 372 -12.84 -6.18 0.08
N LEU A 373 -13.76 -7.13 0.27
CA LEU A 373 -13.44 -8.55 0.36
C LEU A 373 -12.75 -9.05 -0.92
N PHE A 374 -13.38 -8.79 -2.08
CA PHE A 374 -12.85 -9.24 -3.36
C PHE A 374 -11.53 -8.56 -3.72
N PHE A 375 -11.39 -7.28 -3.44
CA PHE A 375 -10.13 -6.55 -3.60
C PHE A 375 -9.04 -7.11 -2.67
N ALA A 376 -9.34 -7.31 -1.40
CA ALA A 376 -8.36 -7.66 -0.38
C ALA A 376 -7.73 -9.04 -0.61
N PHE A 377 -8.52 -10.06 -0.97
CA PHE A 377 -7.95 -11.38 -1.20
C PHE A 377 -7.26 -11.51 -2.57
N SER A 378 -7.42 -10.56 -3.47
CA SER A 378 -6.89 -10.65 -4.84
C SER A 378 -5.89 -9.52 -5.14
N TRP A 379 -6.36 -8.32 -5.43
CA TRP A 379 -5.56 -7.19 -5.89
C TRP A 379 -4.62 -6.61 -4.83
N ALA A 380 -5.02 -6.62 -3.55
CA ALA A 380 -4.19 -6.10 -2.47
C ALA A 380 -2.84 -6.84 -2.35
N VAL A 381 -2.85 -8.15 -2.53
CA VAL A 381 -1.66 -9.00 -2.47
C VAL A 381 -1.12 -9.28 -3.88
N GLY A 382 -2.01 -9.63 -4.82
CA GLY A 382 -1.65 -10.14 -6.14
C GLY A 382 -0.93 -9.15 -7.02
N ALA A 383 -1.31 -7.88 -7.01
CA ALA A 383 -0.65 -6.87 -7.82
C ALA A 383 0.84 -6.72 -7.46
N TRP A 384 1.17 -6.71 -6.17
CA TRP A 384 2.56 -6.62 -5.70
C TRP A 384 3.38 -7.85 -6.05
N VAL A 385 2.80 -9.04 -5.90
CA VAL A 385 3.46 -10.31 -6.26
C VAL A 385 3.73 -10.32 -7.76
N VAL A 386 2.72 -10.04 -8.59
CA VAL A 386 2.85 -9.99 -10.05
C VAL A 386 3.91 -8.98 -10.48
N VAL A 387 3.87 -7.75 -9.99
CA VAL A 387 4.88 -6.71 -10.33
C VAL A 387 6.28 -7.21 -9.97
N SER A 388 6.47 -7.94 -8.87
CA SER A 388 7.77 -8.49 -8.51
C SER A 388 8.22 -9.68 -9.36
N GLU A 389 7.28 -10.43 -9.96
CA GLU A 389 7.54 -11.66 -10.73
C GLU A 389 7.71 -11.42 -12.24
N ILE A 390 7.09 -10.34 -12.80
CA ILE A 390 7.16 -10.09 -14.25
C ILE A 390 8.47 -9.42 -14.70
N PHE A 391 9.18 -8.73 -13.80
CA PHE A 391 10.41 -8.05 -14.16
C PHE A 391 11.61 -9.02 -14.16
N PRO A 392 12.35 -9.13 -15.30
CA PRO A 392 13.62 -9.84 -15.37
C PRO A 392 14.61 -9.37 -14.33
N ASN A 393 15.47 -10.27 -13.83
CA ASN A 393 16.46 -9.95 -12.80
C ASN A 393 17.34 -8.74 -13.16
N ARG A 394 17.67 -8.59 -14.46
CA ARG A 394 18.52 -7.51 -14.96
C ARG A 394 17.88 -6.11 -14.85
N MET A 395 16.53 -6.02 -14.88
CA MET A 395 15.76 -4.76 -14.96
C MET A 395 14.81 -4.58 -13.75
N ARG A 396 14.81 -5.54 -12.80
CA ARG A 396 13.83 -5.59 -11.71
C ARG A 396 13.82 -4.33 -10.85
N SER A 397 14.99 -3.80 -10.53
CA SER A 397 15.13 -2.62 -9.68
C SER A 397 14.47 -1.40 -10.30
N GLU A 398 14.76 -1.15 -11.57
CA GLU A 398 14.26 -0.01 -12.32
C GLU A 398 12.77 -0.15 -12.62
N GLY A 399 12.34 -1.34 -13.06
CA GLY A 399 10.95 -1.63 -13.37
C GLY A 399 10.03 -1.54 -12.14
N MET A 400 10.46 -2.12 -11.02
CA MET A 400 9.71 -2.01 -9.76
C MET A 400 9.62 -0.57 -9.26
N SER A 401 10.72 0.20 -9.35
CA SER A 401 10.70 1.62 -8.95
C SER A 401 9.71 2.43 -9.79
N LEU A 402 9.66 2.17 -11.10
CA LEU A 402 8.71 2.82 -12.00
C LEU A 402 7.25 2.44 -11.67
N ALA A 403 6.98 1.16 -11.41
CA ALA A 403 5.64 0.70 -11.03
C ALA A 403 5.18 1.28 -9.69
N ILE A 404 6.08 1.37 -8.70
CA ILE A 404 5.80 2.01 -7.40
C ILE A 404 5.50 3.50 -7.58
N ALA A 405 6.28 4.20 -8.39
CA ALA A 405 6.02 5.60 -8.70
C ALA A 405 4.65 5.79 -9.37
N ALA A 406 4.33 4.97 -10.37
CA ALA A 406 3.03 4.98 -11.06
C ALA A 406 1.86 4.73 -10.09
N MET A 407 2.04 3.82 -9.13
CA MET A 407 1.05 3.55 -8.07
C MET A 407 0.78 4.79 -7.21
N TRP A 408 1.82 5.44 -6.68
CA TRP A 408 1.64 6.61 -5.84
C TRP A 408 1.09 7.82 -6.57
N VAL A 409 1.50 8.02 -7.85
CA VAL A 409 0.92 9.06 -8.71
C VAL A 409 -0.57 8.80 -8.94
N SER A 410 -0.96 7.55 -9.20
CA SER A 410 -2.37 7.18 -9.35
C SER A 410 -3.16 7.38 -8.05
N ASN A 411 -2.57 7.01 -6.91
CA ASN A 411 -3.16 7.26 -5.59
C ASN A 411 -3.44 8.75 -5.39
N PHE A 412 -2.46 9.60 -5.70
CA PHE A 412 -2.60 11.05 -5.63
C PHE A 412 -3.73 11.57 -6.50
N ILE A 413 -3.76 11.17 -7.79
CA ILE A 413 -4.78 11.62 -8.75
C ILE A 413 -6.19 11.21 -8.30
N ILE A 414 -6.35 9.96 -7.84
CA ILE A 414 -7.64 9.41 -7.41
C ILE A 414 -8.09 10.08 -6.10
N GLY A 415 -7.17 10.26 -5.14
CA GLY A 415 -7.46 10.91 -3.88
C GLY A 415 -7.87 12.38 -4.04
N LEU A 416 -7.23 13.09 -4.98
CA LEU A 416 -7.59 14.46 -5.34
C LEU A 416 -8.90 14.52 -6.14
N GLY A 417 -9.10 13.59 -7.06
CA GLY A 417 -10.23 13.59 -7.99
C GLY A 417 -11.56 13.18 -7.34
N PHE A 418 -11.54 12.32 -6.33
CA PHE A 418 -12.78 11.84 -5.72
C PHE A 418 -13.62 12.95 -5.10
N PRO A 419 -13.12 13.85 -4.23
CA PRO A 419 -13.94 14.95 -3.69
C PRO A 419 -14.44 15.89 -4.78
N LEU A 420 -13.66 16.14 -5.83
CA LEU A 420 -14.08 16.96 -6.96
C LEU A 420 -15.27 16.35 -7.71
N MET A 421 -15.33 15.03 -7.82
CA MET A 421 -16.49 14.33 -8.41
C MET A 421 -17.67 14.26 -7.42
N ASN A 422 -17.37 13.99 -6.14
CA ASN A 422 -18.39 13.78 -5.11
C ASN A 422 -19.16 15.08 -4.77
N ASP A 423 -18.48 16.23 -4.75
CA ASP A 423 -19.07 17.53 -4.41
C ASP A 423 -19.50 18.32 -5.68
N ASN A 424 -19.41 17.72 -6.87
CA ASN A 424 -19.82 18.37 -8.13
C ASN A 424 -21.33 18.45 -8.23
N THR A 425 -21.90 19.66 -8.35
CA THR A 425 -23.35 19.90 -8.39
C THR A 425 -24.04 19.16 -9.52
N PHE A 426 -23.49 19.19 -10.73
CA PHE A 426 -24.03 18.46 -11.87
C PHE A 426 -24.09 16.94 -11.63
N LEU A 427 -23.00 16.37 -11.10
CA LEU A 427 -22.93 14.93 -10.81
C LEU A 427 -23.86 14.53 -9.65
N LEU A 428 -24.00 15.39 -8.64
CA LEU A 428 -24.92 15.14 -7.52
C LEU A 428 -26.37 15.20 -7.96
N GLU A 429 -26.77 16.20 -8.75
CA GLU A 429 -28.14 16.36 -9.22
C GLU A 429 -28.58 15.21 -10.15
N HIS A 430 -27.67 14.67 -10.97
CA HIS A 430 -28.03 13.63 -11.95
C HIS A 430 -27.78 12.20 -11.45
N PHE A 431 -26.83 12.01 -10.55
CA PHE A 431 -26.35 10.68 -10.14
C PHE A 431 -26.38 10.43 -8.64
N ASN A 432 -26.85 11.37 -7.82
CA ASN A 432 -27.02 11.22 -6.36
C ASN A 432 -25.76 10.64 -5.64
N GLY A 433 -24.54 11.04 -6.07
CA GLY A 433 -23.29 10.51 -5.50
C GLY A 433 -22.84 9.12 -6.02
N ALA A 434 -23.61 8.49 -6.91
CA ALA A 434 -23.27 7.16 -7.46
C ALA A 434 -22.16 7.19 -8.53
N PHE A 435 -21.95 8.31 -9.21
CA PHE A 435 -21.05 8.43 -10.36
C PHE A 435 -19.61 7.95 -10.09
N PRO A 436 -18.94 8.34 -8.99
CA PRO A 436 -17.59 7.86 -8.72
C PRO A 436 -17.50 6.34 -8.61
N MET A 437 -18.54 5.70 -8.04
CA MET A 437 -18.58 4.23 -7.89
C MET A 437 -18.74 3.53 -9.24
N TRP A 438 -19.51 4.11 -10.17
CA TRP A 438 -19.61 3.60 -11.55
C TRP A 438 -18.27 3.72 -12.30
N LEU A 439 -17.57 4.84 -12.13
CA LEU A 439 -16.24 5.03 -12.73
C LEU A 439 -15.26 3.96 -12.25
N PHE A 440 -15.20 3.71 -10.92
CA PHE A 440 -14.33 2.70 -10.36
C PHE A 440 -14.75 1.27 -10.75
N ALA A 441 -16.05 0.99 -10.87
CA ALA A 441 -16.54 -0.28 -11.40
C ALA A 441 -16.09 -0.49 -12.85
N GLY A 442 -16.16 0.55 -13.68
CA GLY A 442 -15.61 0.52 -15.04
C GLY A 442 -14.11 0.25 -15.07
N CYS A 443 -13.33 0.84 -14.14
CA CYS A 443 -11.90 0.54 -13.98
C CYS A 443 -11.65 -0.92 -13.56
N CYS A 444 -12.51 -1.51 -12.70
CA CYS A 444 -12.43 -2.93 -12.35
C CYS A 444 -12.67 -3.83 -13.58
N VAL A 445 -13.65 -3.49 -14.42
CA VAL A 445 -13.90 -4.20 -15.68
C VAL A 445 -12.70 -4.07 -16.64
N LEU A 446 -12.13 -2.86 -16.76
CA LEU A 446 -10.91 -2.65 -17.53
C LEU A 446 -9.74 -3.47 -16.98
N ALA A 447 -9.60 -3.55 -15.66
CA ALA A 447 -8.58 -4.36 -14.99
C ALA A 447 -8.74 -5.87 -15.31
N TYR A 448 -9.97 -6.38 -15.35
CA TYR A 448 -10.25 -7.76 -15.78
C TYR A 448 -9.77 -8.03 -17.21
N PHE A 449 -10.12 -7.16 -18.15
CA PHE A 449 -9.70 -7.31 -19.55
C PHE A 449 -8.19 -7.18 -19.73
N PHE A 450 -7.58 -6.21 -19.02
CA PHE A 450 -6.14 -6.00 -19.05
C PHE A 450 -5.37 -7.23 -18.55
N VAL A 451 -5.74 -7.76 -17.38
CA VAL A 451 -5.14 -8.97 -16.80
C VAL A 451 -5.34 -10.16 -17.76
N THR A 452 -6.51 -10.27 -18.38
CA THR A 452 -6.81 -11.39 -19.30
C THR A 452 -5.96 -11.33 -20.56
N ARG A 453 -5.71 -10.14 -21.11
CA ARG A 453 -5.03 -9.96 -22.40
C ARG A 453 -3.50 -9.96 -22.25
N PHE A 454 -2.98 -9.25 -21.24
CA PHE A 454 -1.56 -8.92 -21.16
C PHE A 454 -0.78 -9.76 -20.15
N LEU A 455 -1.41 -10.22 -19.06
CA LEU A 455 -0.71 -10.90 -17.98
C LEU A 455 -0.65 -12.41 -18.24
N PRO A 456 0.55 -13.02 -18.33
CA PRO A 456 0.70 -14.47 -18.25
C PRO A 456 0.59 -14.94 -16.80
N GLU A 457 0.22 -16.23 -16.60
CA GLU A 457 0.27 -16.82 -15.26
C GLU A 457 1.71 -16.95 -14.79
N THR A 458 1.98 -16.45 -13.59
CA THR A 458 3.33 -16.42 -13.01
C THR A 458 3.57 -17.53 -12.01
N LYS A 459 2.52 -18.24 -11.59
CA LYS A 459 2.62 -19.34 -10.62
C LYS A 459 3.48 -20.48 -11.13
N GLY A 460 4.54 -20.83 -10.37
CA GLY A 460 5.40 -21.97 -10.66
C GLY A 460 6.33 -21.76 -11.87
N VAL A 461 6.40 -20.56 -12.42
CA VAL A 461 7.29 -20.17 -13.52
C VAL A 461 8.55 -19.55 -12.94
N THR A 462 9.72 -19.95 -13.44
CA THR A 462 10.98 -19.31 -13.05
C THR A 462 11.08 -17.92 -13.67
N LEU A 463 11.92 -17.06 -13.09
CA LEU A 463 12.08 -15.69 -13.59
C LEU A 463 12.64 -15.66 -15.02
N GLU A 464 13.50 -16.62 -15.35
CA GLU A 464 14.09 -16.78 -16.68
C GLU A 464 13.04 -17.21 -17.71
N GLN A 465 12.17 -18.15 -17.35
CA GLN A 465 11.04 -18.56 -18.18
C GLN A 465 10.01 -17.45 -18.36
N MET A 466 9.80 -16.64 -17.30
CA MET A 466 8.92 -15.48 -17.37
C MET A 466 9.47 -14.42 -18.33
N GLU A 467 10.79 -14.19 -18.31
CA GLU A 467 11.46 -13.31 -19.27
C GLU A 467 11.20 -13.75 -20.72
N GLU A 468 11.38 -15.04 -21.02
CA GLU A 468 11.10 -15.58 -22.35
C GLU A 468 9.63 -15.43 -22.75
N THR A 469 8.71 -15.69 -21.81
CA THR A 469 7.26 -15.56 -22.05
C THR A 469 6.88 -14.12 -22.37
N MET A 470 7.39 -13.16 -21.62
CA MET A 470 7.13 -11.73 -21.85
C MET A 470 7.76 -11.24 -23.16
N LEU A 471 8.96 -11.69 -23.49
CA LEU A 471 9.64 -11.38 -24.77
C LEU A 471 8.90 -11.96 -25.98
N SER A 472 8.35 -13.17 -25.88
CA SER A 472 7.55 -13.77 -26.96
C SER A 472 6.26 -13.01 -27.22
N LYS A 473 5.57 -12.54 -26.17
CA LYS A 473 4.38 -11.68 -26.30
C LYS A 473 4.72 -10.33 -26.99
N THR A 474 5.84 -9.72 -26.64
CA THR A 474 6.31 -8.48 -27.29
C THR A 474 6.52 -8.68 -28.80
N ARG A 475 7.03 -9.86 -29.21
CA ARG A 475 7.25 -10.18 -30.64
C ARG A 475 5.95 -10.46 -31.39
N LEU A 476 4.95 -11.04 -30.75
CA LEU A 476 3.64 -11.31 -31.33
C LEU A 476 2.87 -10.02 -31.56
N GLU A 477 2.84 -9.11 -30.61
CA GLU A 477 2.18 -7.80 -30.73
C GLU A 477 2.85 -6.90 -31.80
N ALA A 478 4.18 -6.99 -31.95
CA ALA A 478 4.88 -6.27 -33.00
C ALA A 478 4.53 -6.77 -34.42
N LYS A 479 4.03 -8.01 -34.54
CA LYS A 479 3.56 -8.60 -35.82
C LYS A 479 2.08 -8.32 -36.10
N GLU A 480 1.26 -8.04 -35.07
CA GLU A 480 -0.16 -7.72 -35.23
C GLU A 480 -0.45 -6.24 -35.56
N VAL A 481 0.57 -5.35 -35.56
CA VAL A 481 0.43 -3.99 -36.10
C VAL A 481 0.37 -4.09 -37.63
N PRO A 482 -0.78 -3.84 -38.29
CA PRO A 482 -0.92 -4.04 -39.73
C PRO A 482 0.07 -3.16 -40.51
N VAL A 483 0.69 -3.74 -41.52
CA VAL A 483 1.56 -3.08 -42.50
C VAL A 483 0.79 -2.01 -43.36
N GLU A 484 -0.45 -1.74 -43.02
CA GLU A 484 -1.30 -0.78 -43.78
C GLU A 484 -0.91 0.71 -43.61
N MET A 485 -0.20 1.08 -42.54
CA MET A 485 0.25 2.49 -42.39
C MET A 485 1.59 2.80 -43.06
N ALA A 486 2.31 1.83 -43.57
CA ALA A 486 3.58 2.05 -44.26
C ALA A 486 3.42 2.37 -45.77
N ARG A 487 2.22 2.26 -46.31
CA ARG A 487 1.94 2.56 -47.76
C ARG A 487 1.24 3.88 -48.03
N ALA A 488 0.97 4.68 -46.99
CA ALA A 488 0.30 5.97 -47.17
C ALA A 488 1.28 7.16 -47.22
N ASN A 489 2.59 6.95 -47.13
CA ASN A 489 3.63 8.00 -47.25
C ASN A 489 4.77 7.56 -48.18
N GLY A 490 4.45 6.98 -49.30
CA GLY A 490 5.37 6.77 -50.41
C GLY A 490 4.84 7.40 -51.69
#